data_252907dfd7ff92472dd70d3ac7f64cfb
#
_entry.id   252907dfd7ff92472dd70d3ac7f64cfb
#
_cell.length_a   1.000
_cell.length_b   1.000
_cell.length_c   1.000
_cell.angle_alpha   90.00
_cell.angle_beta   90.00
_cell.angle_gamma   90.00
#
_symmetry.space_group_name_H-M   'P 1'
#
loop_
_entity.id
_entity.type
_entity.pdbx_description
1 polymer ?
#
loop_
_entity_poly.entity_id
_entity_poly.type
_entity_poly.pdbx_seq_one_letter_code
_entity_poly.pdbx_strand_id
1 'polypeptide(L)'
;KMDGTLYYQYYDVNRGIGVDENGARIKTPFVSYGNWFKNFFQNGWTATNTLSVSGKINKNNSIRFSVTDYRSESIVPNSPWSKQSISLKSSNKVNKWLSMNTSLTYYRKDDDNLPVMGYGSSSIMYSLWCMAPNIDMNWARQYWYPG
;
A
#
# COMPACT_ATOMS: atom_id res chain seq x y z
N LYS A 1 -34.09 6.86 -10.98
CA LYS A 1 -33.68 8.18 -10.48
C LYS A 1 -33.34 8.00 -8.98
N MET A 2 -32.16 8.44 -8.59
CA MET A 2 -31.73 8.40 -7.19
C MET A 2 -32.36 9.61 -6.48
N ASP A 3 -33.51 9.43 -5.89
CA ASP A 3 -34.39 10.48 -5.36
C ASP A 3 -34.53 10.46 -3.84
N GLY A 4 -33.75 9.62 -3.17
CA GLY A 4 -33.78 9.47 -1.71
C GLY A 4 -34.86 8.53 -1.19
N THR A 5 -35.65 7.93 -2.05
CA THR A 5 -36.65 6.93 -1.61
C THR A 5 -35.97 5.80 -0.85
N LEU A 6 -36.62 5.31 0.20
CA LEU A 6 -36.08 4.25 1.06
C LEU A 6 -36.31 2.87 0.44
N TYR A 7 -35.22 2.15 0.17
CA TYR A 7 -35.22 0.77 -0.33
C TYR A 7 -34.36 -0.14 0.53
N TYR A 8 -34.64 -1.45 0.49
CA TYR A 8 -33.70 -2.45 0.98
C TYR A 8 -32.55 -2.57 -0.03
N GLN A 9 -31.39 -2.14 0.40
CA GLN A 9 -30.18 -2.13 -0.43
C GLN A 9 -29.15 -3.14 0.09
N TYR A 10 -27.88 -2.92 -0.20
CA TYR A 10 -26.78 -3.69 0.34
C TYR A 10 -26.79 -3.67 1.88
N TYR A 11 -26.51 -4.81 2.49
CA TYR A 11 -26.40 -4.93 3.94
C TYR A 11 -25.25 -5.86 4.33
N ASP A 12 -24.69 -5.62 5.51
CA ASP A 12 -23.66 -6.46 6.12
C ASP A 12 -23.86 -6.43 7.64
N VAL A 13 -24.32 -7.55 8.19
CA VAL A 13 -24.64 -7.68 9.63
C VAL A 13 -23.37 -7.52 10.47
N ASN A 14 -22.23 -8.07 10.02
CA ASN A 14 -20.99 -8.04 10.78
C ASN A 14 -20.41 -6.62 10.91
N ARG A 15 -20.74 -5.75 9.97
CA ARG A 15 -20.31 -4.35 9.95
C ARG A 15 -21.37 -3.36 10.38
N GLY A 16 -22.57 -3.83 10.68
CA GLY A 16 -23.69 -2.97 11.03
C GLY A 16 -24.23 -2.13 9.86
N ILE A 17 -23.99 -2.56 8.62
CA ILE A 17 -24.36 -1.80 7.42
C ILE A 17 -25.75 -2.23 6.97
N GLY A 18 -26.70 -1.28 6.81
CA GLY A 18 -28.04 -1.54 6.34
C GLY A 18 -28.88 -2.45 7.26
N VAL A 19 -28.51 -2.53 8.54
CA VAL A 19 -29.18 -3.30 9.59
C VAL A 19 -29.37 -2.44 10.84
N ASP A 20 -30.34 -2.81 11.64
CA ASP A 20 -30.60 -2.22 12.97
C ASP A 20 -29.71 -2.86 14.06
N GLU A 21 -29.87 -2.42 15.31
CA GLU A 21 -29.13 -2.91 16.48
C GLU A 21 -29.33 -4.43 16.72
N ASN A 22 -30.40 -5.01 16.22
CA ASN A 22 -30.69 -6.44 16.31
C ASN A 22 -30.24 -7.24 15.10
N GLY A 23 -29.58 -6.59 14.12
CA GLY A 23 -29.15 -7.21 12.87
C GLY A 23 -30.24 -7.39 11.82
N ALA A 24 -31.45 -6.84 12.03
CA ALA A 24 -32.52 -6.90 11.05
C ALA A 24 -32.32 -5.85 9.94
N ARG A 25 -32.60 -6.22 8.69
CA ARG A 25 -32.43 -5.32 7.54
C ARG A 25 -33.33 -4.09 7.64
N ILE A 26 -32.75 -2.93 7.43
CA ILE A 26 -33.45 -1.65 7.32
C ILE A 26 -33.43 -1.10 5.91
N LYS A 27 -34.40 -0.25 5.58
CA LYS A 27 -34.41 0.50 4.33
C LYS A 27 -33.48 1.69 4.45
N THR A 28 -32.63 1.89 3.44
CA THR A 28 -31.70 3.01 3.35
C THR A 28 -32.07 3.90 2.17
N PRO A 29 -31.74 5.22 2.18
CA PRO A 29 -32.06 6.13 1.09
C PRO A 29 -31.31 5.75 -0.19
N PHE A 30 -32.02 5.74 -1.32
CA PHE A 30 -31.41 5.51 -2.63
C PHE A 30 -30.86 6.84 -3.16
N VAL A 31 -29.63 7.14 -2.79
CA VAL A 31 -28.91 8.38 -3.16
C VAL A 31 -27.58 8.04 -3.80
N SER A 32 -27.05 8.96 -4.60
CA SER A 32 -25.69 8.87 -5.11
C SER A 32 -24.73 9.50 -4.12
N TYR A 33 -23.75 8.74 -3.67
CA TYR A 33 -22.62 9.23 -2.89
C TYR A 33 -21.56 9.79 -3.86
N GLY A 34 -21.74 11.01 -4.34
CA GLY A 34 -20.84 11.64 -5.31
C GLY A 34 -19.37 11.60 -4.88
N ASN A 35 -18.44 11.66 -5.84
CA ASN A 35 -16.98 11.55 -5.60
C ASN A 35 -16.54 10.26 -4.91
N TRP A 36 -17.27 9.19 -5.09
CA TRP A 36 -17.04 7.90 -4.44
C TRP A 36 -15.61 7.36 -4.64
N PHE A 37 -14.99 7.52 -5.80
CA PHE A 37 -13.58 7.19 -6.01
C PHE A 37 -12.66 7.95 -5.06
N LYS A 38 -12.84 9.27 -4.97
CA LYS A 38 -12.03 10.11 -4.09
C LYS A 38 -12.21 9.74 -2.62
N ASN A 39 -13.42 9.34 -2.24
CA ASN A 39 -13.71 8.97 -0.85
C ASN A 39 -13.13 7.60 -0.48
N PHE A 40 -12.87 6.72 -1.44
CA PHE A 40 -12.21 5.44 -1.19
C PHE A 40 -10.71 5.60 -0.95
N PHE A 41 -10.03 6.37 -1.78
CA PHE A 41 -8.58 6.53 -1.72
C PHE A 41 -8.14 7.45 -0.59
N GLN A 42 -6.94 7.27 -0.15
CA GLN A 42 -6.25 8.13 0.82
C GLN A 42 -5.04 8.82 0.18
N ASN A 43 -4.46 9.79 0.89
CA ASN A 43 -3.18 10.33 0.47
C ASN A 43 -2.08 9.33 0.79
N GLY A 44 -1.42 8.84 -0.26
CA GLY A 44 -0.21 8.02 -0.10
C GLY A 44 0.99 8.89 0.29
N TRP A 45 1.92 8.31 1.01
CA TRP A 45 3.19 8.96 1.33
C TRP A 45 4.35 7.98 1.22
N THR A 46 5.54 8.52 1.04
CA THR A 46 6.77 7.74 0.98
C THR A 46 7.87 8.48 1.72
N ALA A 47 8.58 7.77 2.59
CA ALA A 47 9.75 8.25 3.28
C ALA A 47 10.95 7.36 2.98
N THR A 48 12.08 7.96 2.62
CA THR A 48 13.33 7.26 2.38
C THR A 48 14.44 7.89 3.20
N ASN A 49 15.00 7.13 4.12
CA ASN A 49 16.12 7.54 4.95
C ASN A 49 17.34 6.72 4.56
N THR A 50 18.41 7.37 4.17
CA THR A 50 19.66 6.70 3.80
C THR A 50 20.82 7.30 4.58
N LEU A 51 21.53 6.44 5.31
CA LEU A 51 22.80 6.76 5.92
C LEU A 51 23.90 6.03 5.15
N SER A 52 24.92 6.75 4.71
CA SER A 52 26.07 6.13 4.07
C SER A 52 27.38 6.71 4.59
N VAL A 53 28.32 5.81 4.81
CA VAL A 53 29.68 6.14 5.20
C VAL A 53 30.63 5.55 4.15
N SER A 54 31.53 6.35 3.67
CA SER A 54 32.53 5.89 2.72
C SER A 54 33.92 6.40 3.14
N GLY A 55 34.94 5.58 2.94
CA GLY A 55 36.29 5.91 3.27
C GLY A 55 37.29 5.23 2.35
N LYS A 56 38.48 5.84 2.26
CA LYS A 56 39.64 5.19 1.63
C LYS A 56 40.47 4.52 2.72
N ILE A 57 40.70 3.23 2.58
CA ILE A 57 41.59 2.48 3.48
C ILE A 57 43.03 2.87 3.14
N ASN A 58 43.33 3.01 1.84
CA ASN A 58 44.62 3.50 1.33
C ASN A 58 44.40 4.10 -0.08
N LYS A 59 45.49 4.46 -0.78
CA LYS A 59 45.42 5.07 -2.14
C LYS A 59 44.69 4.16 -3.19
N ASN A 60 44.69 2.85 -2.95
CA ASN A 60 44.22 1.85 -3.89
C ASN A 60 42.92 1.18 -3.46
N ASN A 61 42.45 1.37 -2.23
CA ASN A 61 41.32 0.64 -1.64
C ASN A 61 40.33 1.60 -1.01
N SER A 62 39.09 1.44 -1.34
CA SER A 62 37.98 2.18 -0.74
C SER A 62 36.86 1.26 -0.33
N ILE A 63 36.12 1.68 0.68
CA ILE A 63 34.95 0.97 1.18
C ILE A 63 33.81 1.97 1.35
N ARG A 64 32.61 1.51 1.08
CA ARG A 64 31.37 2.25 1.34
C ARG A 64 30.35 1.31 1.98
N PHE A 65 29.82 1.76 3.11
CA PHE A 65 28.70 1.13 3.80
C PHE A 65 27.50 2.04 3.71
N SER A 66 26.30 1.47 3.45
CA SER A 66 25.07 2.25 3.47
C SER A 66 23.90 1.42 4.02
N VAL A 67 23.05 2.10 4.78
CA VAL A 67 21.78 1.58 5.29
C VAL A 67 20.68 2.47 4.77
N THR A 68 19.63 1.86 4.23
CA THR A 68 18.45 2.58 3.75
C THR A 68 17.20 1.97 4.38
N ASP A 69 16.37 2.82 4.98
CA ASP A 69 15.03 2.52 5.43
C ASP A 69 14.04 3.24 4.50
N TYR A 70 13.22 2.46 3.83
CA TYR A 70 12.16 2.92 2.95
C TYR A 70 10.83 2.52 3.55
N ARG A 71 9.92 3.46 3.66
CA ARG A 71 8.54 3.25 4.12
C ARG A 71 7.59 3.94 3.18
N SER A 72 6.52 3.27 2.83
CA SER A 72 5.49 3.82 1.96
C SER A 72 4.11 3.35 2.39
N GLU A 73 3.16 4.23 2.31
CA GLU A 73 1.76 3.91 2.38
C GLU A 73 1.09 4.25 1.06
N SER A 74 0.37 3.28 0.52
CA SER A 74 -0.30 3.42 -0.77
C SER A 74 -1.49 4.38 -0.69
N ILE A 75 -1.93 4.87 -1.85
CA ILE A 75 -3.23 5.54 -2.00
C ILE A 75 -4.40 4.60 -1.69
N VAL A 76 -4.21 3.28 -1.79
CA VAL A 76 -5.18 2.28 -1.37
C VAL A 76 -5.08 2.11 0.14
N PRO A 77 -6.18 2.24 0.90
CA PRO A 77 -6.17 2.06 2.34
C PRO A 77 -5.63 0.69 2.77
N ASN A 78 -5.00 0.61 3.93
CA ASN A 78 -4.46 -0.62 4.53
C ASN A 78 -3.41 -1.35 3.67
N SER A 79 -2.62 -0.64 2.90
CA SER A 79 -1.56 -1.19 2.05
C SER A 79 -0.19 -0.57 2.36
N PRO A 80 0.27 -0.61 3.61
CA PRO A 80 1.62 -0.17 3.94
C PRO A 80 2.66 -1.17 3.44
N TRP A 81 3.83 -0.69 3.08
CA TRP A 81 4.97 -1.53 2.80
C TRP A 81 6.28 -0.87 3.21
N SER A 82 7.24 -1.66 3.58
CA SER A 82 8.56 -1.18 3.97
C SER A 82 9.67 -2.02 3.36
N LYS A 83 10.83 -1.40 3.20
CA LYS A 83 12.05 -2.07 2.73
C LYS A 83 13.25 -1.53 3.48
N GLN A 84 13.94 -2.41 4.20
CA GLN A 84 15.23 -2.10 4.78
C GLN A 84 16.33 -2.74 3.94
N SER A 85 17.39 -2.00 3.67
CA SER A 85 18.53 -2.54 2.94
C SER A 85 19.85 -2.09 3.55
N ILE A 86 20.79 -3.03 3.57
CA ILE A 86 22.17 -2.81 3.98
C ILE A 86 23.06 -3.13 2.78
N SER A 87 23.94 -2.22 2.42
CA SER A 87 24.85 -2.40 1.29
C SER A 87 26.29 -2.12 1.68
N LEU A 88 27.16 -3.03 1.32
CA LEU A 88 28.60 -2.91 1.47
C LEU A 88 29.23 -2.95 0.07
N LYS A 89 29.99 -1.93 -0.28
CA LYS A 89 30.73 -1.86 -1.54
C LYS A 89 32.21 -1.66 -1.24
N SER A 90 33.06 -2.40 -1.94
CA SER A 90 34.50 -2.28 -1.84
C SER A 90 35.13 -2.20 -3.22
N SER A 91 36.06 -1.30 -3.40
CA SER A 91 36.87 -1.16 -4.62
C SER A 91 38.32 -1.28 -4.26
N ASN A 92 38.97 -2.28 -4.81
CA ASN A 92 40.34 -2.65 -4.50
C ASN A 92 41.18 -2.74 -5.78
N LYS A 93 42.22 -1.94 -5.87
CA LYS A 93 43.22 -2.06 -6.92
C LYS A 93 44.33 -2.98 -6.44
N VAL A 94 44.30 -4.23 -6.88
CA VAL A 94 45.23 -5.28 -6.43
C VAL A 94 46.63 -5.02 -6.99
N ASN A 95 46.73 -4.68 -8.27
CA ASN A 95 47.99 -4.30 -8.94
C ASN A 95 47.69 -3.43 -10.18
N LYS A 96 48.72 -3.19 -11.02
CA LYS A 96 48.60 -2.29 -12.19
C LYS A 96 47.58 -2.76 -13.27
N TRP A 97 47.29 -4.03 -13.29
CA TRP A 97 46.41 -4.66 -14.33
C TRP A 97 45.15 -5.32 -13.74
N LEU A 98 45.02 -5.38 -12.40
CA LEU A 98 43.84 -6.01 -11.77
C LEU A 98 43.19 -5.05 -10.77
N SER A 99 41.92 -4.77 -11.00
CA SER A 99 41.04 -4.09 -10.04
C SER A 99 39.81 -4.95 -9.74
N MET A 100 39.43 -5.05 -8.49
CA MET A 100 38.28 -5.84 -8.02
C MET A 100 37.26 -4.93 -7.35
N ASN A 101 36.03 -4.99 -7.83
CA ASN A 101 34.88 -4.31 -7.19
C ASN A 101 33.93 -5.35 -6.64
N THR A 102 33.68 -5.25 -5.35
CA THR A 102 32.75 -6.14 -4.64
C THR A 102 31.55 -5.35 -4.17
N SER A 103 30.36 -5.88 -4.38
CA SER A 103 29.12 -5.31 -3.87
C SER A 103 28.29 -6.40 -3.21
N LEU A 104 27.99 -6.22 -1.94
CA LEU A 104 27.10 -7.09 -1.17
C LEU A 104 25.91 -6.24 -0.72
N THR A 105 24.71 -6.67 -1.04
CA THR A 105 23.47 -6.01 -0.60
C THR A 105 22.52 -7.05 -0.02
N TYR A 106 22.09 -6.79 1.19
CA TYR A 106 21.00 -7.50 1.83
C TYR A 106 19.80 -6.58 1.94
N TYR A 107 18.61 -7.07 1.66
CA TYR A 107 17.38 -6.31 1.89
C TYR A 107 16.30 -7.23 2.46
N ARG A 108 15.48 -6.63 3.29
CA ARG A 108 14.23 -7.18 3.79
C ARG A 108 13.09 -6.29 3.32
N LYS A 109 12.06 -6.88 2.76
CA LYS A 109 10.82 -6.23 2.37
C LYS A 109 9.68 -6.82 3.19
N ASP A 110 8.89 -5.96 3.81
CA ASP A 110 7.66 -6.31 4.49
C ASP A 110 6.53 -5.55 3.77
N ASP A 111 5.54 -6.30 3.31
CA ASP A 111 4.38 -5.77 2.61
C ASP A 111 3.13 -6.48 3.12
N ASP A 112 2.32 -5.72 3.85
CA ASP A 112 1.02 -6.18 4.28
C ASP A 112 -0.03 -5.73 3.27
N ASN A 113 -0.89 -6.67 2.84
CA ASN A 113 -2.09 -6.35 2.06
C ASN A 113 -1.85 -5.58 0.76
N LEU A 114 -0.83 -5.94 0.00
CA LEU A 114 -0.63 -5.35 -1.33
C LEU A 114 -1.84 -5.62 -2.22
N PRO A 115 -2.45 -4.55 -2.78
CA PRO A 115 -3.61 -4.71 -3.63
C PRO A 115 -3.23 -5.46 -4.92
N VAL A 116 -4.07 -6.43 -5.29
CA VAL A 116 -3.95 -7.09 -6.58
C VAL A 116 -4.30 -6.11 -7.68
N MET A 117 -3.41 -5.97 -8.66
CA MET A 117 -3.57 -5.09 -9.81
C MET A 117 -4.06 -5.88 -11.02
N GLY A 118 -4.80 -5.22 -11.94
CA GLY A 118 -5.23 -5.77 -13.21
C GLY A 118 -6.73 -5.96 -13.36
N TYR A 119 -7.13 -6.65 -14.41
CA TYR A 119 -8.53 -6.94 -14.77
C TYR A 119 -9.00 -8.27 -14.16
N GLY A 120 -9.16 -8.32 -12.88
CA GLY A 120 -9.69 -9.52 -12.22
C GLY A 120 -10.65 -9.16 -11.10
N SER A 121 -11.55 -10.06 -10.74
CA SER A 121 -12.51 -9.88 -9.64
C SER A 121 -11.82 -9.65 -8.28
N SER A 122 -10.57 -10.07 -8.14
CA SER A 122 -9.72 -9.80 -6.98
C SER A 122 -9.05 -8.42 -6.99
N SER A 123 -9.14 -7.68 -8.11
CA SER A 123 -8.59 -6.32 -8.19
C SER A 123 -9.53 -5.32 -7.54
N ILE A 124 -9.01 -4.53 -6.60
CA ILE A 124 -9.76 -3.44 -5.96
C ILE A 124 -10.28 -2.43 -6.98
N MET A 125 -9.46 -2.07 -7.97
CA MET A 125 -9.85 -1.12 -9.02
C MET A 125 -11.01 -1.64 -9.85
N TYR A 126 -11.01 -2.92 -10.22
CA TYR A 126 -12.11 -3.53 -10.94
C TYR A 126 -13.39 -3.58 -10.09
N SER A 127 -13.26 -3.98 -8.83
CA SER A 127 -14.38 -4.00 -7.89
C SER A 127 -15.00 -2.62 -7.70
N LEU A 128 -14.18 -1.58 -7.54
CA LEU A 128 -14.65 -0.18 -7.44
C LEU A 128 -15.33 0.28 -8.72
N TRP A 129 -14.82 -0.09 -9.89
CA TRP A 129 -15.42 0.25 -11.17
C TRP A 129 -16.82 -0.35 -11.34
N CYS A 130 -17.01 -1.57 -10.86
CA CYS A 130 -18.28 -2.28 -10.93
C CYS A 130 -19.27 -1.90 -9.81
N MET A 131 -18.86 -1.10 -8.83
CA MET A 131 -19.75 -0.69 -7.74
C MET A 131 -20.82 0.29 -8.21
N ALA A 132 -22.02 0.11 -7.66
CA ALA A 132 -23.10 1.03 -7.88
C ALA A 132 -22.88 2.36 -7.11
N PRO A 133 -23.21 3.52 -7.70
CA PRO A 133 -22.93 4.84 -7.09
C PRO A 133 -23.73 5.14 -5.82
N ASN A 134 -24.67 4.27 -5.44
CA ASN A 134 -25.43 4.33 -4.19
C ASN A 134 -24.78 3.57 -3.02
N ILE A 135 -23.54 3.10 -3.18
CA ILE A 135 -22.77 2.45 -2.11
C ILE A 135 -21.89 3.52 -1.44
N ASP A 136 -21.98 3.60 -0.11
CA ASP A 136 -21.10 4.48 0.67
C ASP A 136 -19.67 3.91 0.66
N MET A 137 -18.71 4.70 0.20
CA MET A 137 -17.30 4.30 0.15
C MET A 137 -16.66 4.12 1.52
N ASN A 138 -17.21 4.68 2.57
CA ASN A 138 -16.77 4.38 3.92
C ASN A 138 -16.95 2.91 4.27
N TRP A 139 -17.99 2.27 3.73
CA TRP A 139 -18.18 0.82 3.87
C TRP A 139 -17.17 0.04 3.04
N ALA A 140 -16.91 0.47 1.81
CA ALA A 140 -15.94 -0.18 0.93
C ALA A 140 -14.51 -0.12 1.48
N ARG A 141 -14.15 0.93 2.23
CA ARG A 141 -12.85 1.06 2.90
C ARG A 141 -12.63 0.04 4.01
N GLN A 142 -13.68 -0.51 4.58
CA GLN A 142 -13.65 -1.55 5.62
C GLN A 142 -13.68 -2.96 5.00
N TYR A 143 -12.94 -3.17 3.92
CA TYR A 143 -12.94 -4.44 3.19
C TYR A 143 -12.13 -5.56 3.86
N TRP A 144 -11.39 -5.24 4.92
CA TRP A 144 -10.69 -6.23 5.73
C TRP A 144 -11.58 -6.73 6.87
N TYR A 145 -11.74 -8.03 6.95
CA TYR A 145 -12.28 -8.64 8.16
C TYR A 145 -11.14 -8.76 9.17
N PRO A 146 -11.31 -8.32 10.41
CA PRO A 146 -10.41 -8.74 11.48
C PRO A 146 -10.52 -10.26 11.60
N GLY A 147 -9.41 -10.95 11.40
CA GLY A 147 -9.29 -12.38 11.58
C GLY A 147 -9.42 -12.79 13.04
#